data_bbffe97e00d453aa0a4c294f318728e3
#
_entry.id   bbffe97e00d453aa0a4c294f318728e3
#
_cell.length_a   1.000
_cell.length_b   1.000
_cell.length_c   1.000
_cell.angle_alpha   90.00
_cell.angle_beta   90.00
_cell.angle_gamma   90.00
#
_symmetry.space_group_name_H-M   'P 1'
#
loop_
_entity.id
_entity.type
_entity.pdbx_description
1 polymer ?
#
loop_
_entity_poly.entity_id
_entity_poly.type
_entity_poly.pdbx_seq_one_letter_code
_entity_poly.pdbx_strand_id
1 'polypeptide(L)'
;MPMISVRRARAADRPMVERLWLMFRHDMSEFDGGLPNPDGTFRAEWLAAAFEDRNWAGYVFTGPEDRPMGFAIVRSLDGPARVLNSFFVVRSMRRAGVGLQAVSVIVAEHPGPWEVAFQDANAVAVRFWRRVATEFAGSDWSEERRGIPGKPDLPPDVWISFTAARRHDTRPG
;
A
#
# COMPACT_ATOMS: atom_id res chain seq x y z
N MET A 1 10.71 -18.42 3.99
CA MET A 1 9.69 -17.40 3.68
C MET A 1 8.38 -17.81 4.32
N PRO A 2 7.71 -16.94 5.05
CA PRO A 2 6.39 -17.28 5.55
C PRO A 2 5.43 -17.49 4.38
N MET A 3 4.55 -18.50 4.50
CA MET A 3 3.45 -18.66 3.56
C MET A 3 2.43 -17.55 3.82
N ILE A 4 2.19 -16.74 2.81
CA ILE A 4 1.16 -15.70 2.86
C ILE A 4 0.15 -15.87 1.73
N SER A 5 -1.09 -15.54 2.02
CA SER A 5 -2.14 -15.33 1.03
C SER A 5 -2.36 -13.84 0.85
N VAL A 6 -2.38 -13.38 -0.39
CA VAL A 6 -2.69 -11.99 -0.76
C VAL A 6 -3.85 -12.02 -1.74
N ARG A 7 -4.94 -11.37 -1.39
CA ARG A 7 -6.16 -11.37 -2.22
C ARG A 7 -6.96 -10.08 -2.08
N ARG A 8 -7.84 -9.84 -3.03
CA ARG A 8 -8.82 -8.75 -2.92
C ARG A 8 -9.66 -8.90 -1.65
N ALA A 9 -9.84 -7.79 -0.94
CA ALA A 9 -10.74 -7.73 0.20
C ALA A 9 -12.19 -7.85 -0.27
N ARG A 10 -12.98 -8.62 0.47
CA ARG A 10 -14.41 -8.81 0.28
C ARG A 10 -15.17 -8.03 1.35
N ALA A 11 -16.45 -7.82 1.16
CA ALA A 11 -17.30 -7.14 2.15
C ALA A 11 -17.17 -7.75 3.57
N ALA A 12 -17.05 -9.08 3.65
CA ALA A 12 -16.87 -9.79 4.93
C ALA A 12 -15.52 -9.48 5.64
N ASP A 13 -14.52 -9.00 4.91
CA ASP A 13 -13.21 -8.62 5.49
C ASP A 13 -13.23 -7.24 6.15
N ARG A 14 -14.23 -6.41 5.87
CA ARG A 14 -14.28 -5.02 6.32
C ARG A 14 -14.04 -4.85 7.83
N PRO A 15 -14.68 -5.60 8.73
CA PRO A 15 -14.43 -5.45 10.16
C PRO A 15 -12.98 -5.72 10.55
N MET A 16 -12.33 -6.69 9.93
CA MET A 16 -10.92 -6.99 10.17
C MET A 16 -10.02 -5.88 9.63
N VAL A 17 -10.27 -5.39 8.41
CA VAL A 17 -9.50 -4.30 7.80
C VAL A 17 -9.67 -3.01 8.60
N GLU A 18 -10.84 -2.72 9.14
CA GLU A 18 -11.08 -1.57 10.04
C GLU A 18 -10.19 -1.61 11.29
N ARG A 19 -9.98 -2.79 11.87
CA ARG A 19 -9.05 -2.95 13.01
C ARG A 19 -7.60 -2.76 12.61
N LEU A 20 -7.19 -3.31 11.48
CA LEU A 20 -5.83 -3.10 10.93
C LEU A 20 -5.61 -1.63 10.54
N TRP A 21 -6.64 -0.95 10.07
CA TRP A 21 -6.60 0.48 9.76
C TRP A 21 -6.25 1.33 10.98
N LEU A 22 -6.79 1.01 12.15
CA LEU A 22 -6.45 1.71 13.39
C LEU A 22 -4.95 1.54 13.73
N MET A 23 -4.41 0.35 13.56
CA MET A 23 -2.98 0.10 13.75
C MET A 23 -2.12 0.89 12.76
N PHE A 24 -2.52 0.91 11.49
CA PHE A 24 -1.86 1.67 10.45
C PHE A 24 -1.87 3.17 10.73
N ARG A 25 -3.01 3.74 11.09
CA ARG A 25 -3.14 5.15 11.43
C ARG A 25 -2.34 5.52 12.68
N HIS A 26 -2.28 4.63 13.66
CA HIS A 26 -1.41 4.81 14.82
C HIS A 26 0.07 4.88 14.41
N ASP A 27 0.53 3.96 13.57
CA ASP A 27 1.91 4.01 13.06
C ASP A 27 2.20 5.30 12.26
N MET A 28 1.26 5.74 11.41
CA MET A 28 1.43 6.96 10.63
C MET A 28 1.43 8.24 11.49
N SER A 29 0.77 8.23 12.63
CA SER A 29 0.72 9.37 13.54
C SER A 29 2.10 9.79 14.08
N GLU A 30 3.06 8.89 14.08
CA GLU A 30 4.47 9.20 14.39
C GLU A 30 5.04 10.27 13.42
N PHE A 31 4.58 10.27 12.16
CA PHE A 31 5.11 11.13 11.11
C PHE A 31 4.20 12.32 10.80
N ASP A 32 2.88 12.15 10.87
CA ASP A 32 1.92 13.19 10.52
C ASP A 32 1.34 13.94 11.74
N GLY A 33 1.61 13.44 12.95
CA GLY A 33 1.12 14.04 14.20
C GLY A 33 -0.39 13.92 14.39
N GLY A 34 -1.08 13.12 13.58
CA GLY A 34 -2.53 12.97 13.65
C GLY A 34 -2.99 12.32 14.95
N LEU A 35 -3.96 12.96 15.61
CA LEU A 35 -4.64 12.39 16.77
C LEU A 35 -5.89 11.61 16.33
N PRO A 36 -6.29 10.59 17.12
CA PRO A 36 -7.56 9.92 16.90
C PRO A 36 -8.74 10.88 17.15
N ASN A 37 -9.89 10.52 16.58
CA ASN A 37 -11.16 11.14 16.90
C ASN A 37 -11.51 10.95 18.39
N PRO A 38 -12.48 11.71 18.96
CA PRO A 38 -12.87 11.56 20.36
C PRO A 38 -13.30 10.15 20.77
N ASP A 39 -13.77 9.35 19.83
CA ASP A 39 -14.16 7.94 20.06
C ASP A 39 -13.00 6.94 19.88
N GLY A 40 -11.77 7.43 19.65
CA GLY A 40 -10.59 6.61 19.44
C GLY A 40 -10.42 6.06 18.01
N THR A 41 -11.31 6.37 17.09
CA THR A 41 -11.16 6.03 15.68
C THR A 41 -10.29 7.06 14.94
N PHE A 42 -9.88 6.73 13.72
CA PHE A 42 -9.22 7.65 12.81
C PHE A 42 -10.08 7.86 11.56
N ARG A 43 -9.82 8.94 10.84
CA ARG A 43 -10.42 9.16 9.51
C ARG A 43 -10.28 7.90 8.65
N ALA A 44 -11.35 7.52 8.00
CA ALA A 44 -11.44 6.25 7.28
C ALA A 44 -12.05 6.37 5.87
N GLU A 45 -12.00 7.56 5.25
CA GLU A 45 -12.58 7.80 3.92
C GLU A 45 -11.94 6.91 2.87
N TRP A 46 -10.63 6.70 2.93
CA TRP A 46 -9.92 5.83 2.00
C TRP A 46 -10.25 4.35 2.20
N LEU A 47 -10.42 3.94 3.44
CA LEU A 47 -10.87 2.60 3.74
C LEU A 47 -12.29 2.37 3.23
N ALA A 48 -13.20 3.31 3.46
CA ALA A 48 -14.56 3.24 2.93
C ALA A 48 -14.56 3.16 1.40
N ALA A 49 -13.77 4.01 0.72
CA ALA A 49 -13.63 3.97 -0.72
C ALA A 49 -13.15 2.61 -1.23
N ALA A 50 -12.23 1.95 -0.52
CA ALA A 50 -11.73 0.62 -0.89
C ALA A 50 -12.82 -0.46 -0.95
N PHE A 51 -13.93 -0.28 -0.23
CA PHE A 51 -15.07 -1.19 -0.23
C PHE A 51 -16.28 -0.70 -1.05
N GLU A 52 -16.38 0.58 -1.32
CA GLU A 52 -17.57 1.22 -1.87
C GLU A 52 -17.39 1.81 -3.27
N ASP A 53 -16.16 2.14 -3.65
CA ASP A 53 -15.84 2.76 -4.93
C ASP A 53 -15.14 1.76 -5.86
N ARG A 54 -15.71 1.54 -7.06
CA ARG A 54 -15.15 0.63 -8.08
C ARG A 54 -13.78 1.03 -8.61
N ASN A 55 -13.38 2.29 -8.46
CA ASN A 55 -12.06 2.79 -8.84
C ASN A 55 -10.99 2.58 -7.76
N TRP A 56 -11.40 1.96 -6.66
CA TRP A 56 -10.56 1.59 -5.52
C TRP A 56 -10.61 0.08 -5.28
N ALA A 57 -9.58 -0.44 -4.64
CA ALA A 57 -9.52 -1.83 -4.22
C ALA A 57 -8.78 -1.97 -2.89
N GLY A 58 -9.33 -2.79 -2.01
CA GLY A 58 -8.64 -3.28 -0.82
C GLY A 58 -8.03 -4.65 -1.08
N TYR A 59 -6.91 -4.91 -0.42
CA TYR A 59 -6.23 -6.21 -0.40
C TYR A 59 -5.95 -6.61 1.05
N VAL A 60 -6.05 -7.88 1.34
CA VAL A 60 -5.72 -8.44 2.65
C VAL A 60 -4.59 -9.44 2.52
N PHE A 61 -3.71 -9.42 3.51
CA PHE A 61 -2.59 -10.35 3.63
C PHE A 61 -2.85 -11.23 4.85
N THR A 62 -2.92 -12.54 4.64
CA THR A 62 -3.16 -13.49 5.72
C THR A 62 -2.10 -14.59 5.73
N GLY A 63 -1.83 -15.12 6.89
CA GLY A 63 -0.97 -16.25 7.12
C GLY A 63 -1.75 -17.50 7.46
N PRO A 64 -1.10 -18.48 8.12
CA PRO A 64 -1.77 -19.67 8.58
C PRO A 64 -3.00 -19.35 9.42
N GLU A 65 -4.04 -20.18 9.31
CA GLU A 65 -5.31 -20.02 10.03
C GLU A 65 -6.01 -18.69 9.74
N ASP A 66 -5.80 -18.14 8.54
CA ASP A 66 -6.33 -16.86 8.09
C ASP A 66 -5.98 -15.65 9.01
N ARG A 67 -4.90 -15.78 9.78
CA ARG A 67 -4.47 -14.70 10.69
C ARG A 67 -3.99 -13.50 9.87
N PRO A 68 -4.55 -12.30 10.13
CA PRO A 68 -4.21 -11.12 9.36
C PRO A 68 -2.76 -10.68 9.58
N MET A 69 -2.05 -10.40 8.51
CA MET A 69 -0.69 -9.89 8.51
C MET A 69 -0.60 -8.43 8.01
N GLY A 70 -1.61 -7.95 7.31
CA GLY A 70 -1.63 -6.60 6.79
C GLY A 70 -2.72 -6.37 5.75
N PHE A 71 -2.70 -5.19 5.18
CA PHE A 71 -3.60 -4.79 4.09
C PHE A 71 -2.95 -3.77 3.17
N ALA A 72 -3.55 -3.59 2.01
CA ALA A 72 -3.24 -2.49 1.10
C ALA A 72 -4.53 -1.87 0.54
N ILE A 73 -4.45 -0.60 0.20
CA ILE A 73 -5.49 0.10 -0.55
C ILE A 73 -4.87 0.67 -1.81
N VAL A 74 -5.46 0.35 -2.94
CA VAL A 74 -5.08 0.84 -4.26
C VAL A 74 -6.20 1.73 -4.78
N ARG A 75 -5.86 2.87 -5.34
CA ARG A 75 -6.80 3.78 -6.01
C ARG A 75 -6.42 4.02 -7.46
N SER A 76 -7.28 4.70 -8.17
CA SER A 76 -7.08 5.04 -9.59
C SER A 76 -6.94 3.80 -10.49
N LEU A 77 -7.78 2.79 -10.26
CA LEU A 77 -7.78 1.56 -11.06
C LEU A 77 -8.05 1.83 -12.53
N ASP A 78 -8.88 2.80 -12.85
CA ASP A 78 -9.23 3.23 -14.21
C ASP A 78 -8.34 4.40 -14.70
N GLY A 79 -7.40 4.85 -13.89
CA GLY A 79 -6.52 5.97 -14.20
C GLY A 79 -5.30 5.59 -15.05
N PRO A 80 -4.48 6.58 -15.46
CA PRO A 80 -3.26 6.34 -16.21
C PRO A 80 -2.19 5.60 -15.40
N ALA A 81 -2.18 5.79 -14.08
CA ALA A 81 -1.33 5.05 -13.14
C ALA A 81 -2.17 4.61 -11.93
N ARG A 82 -1.94 3.40 -11.45
CA ARG A 82 -2.50 2.93 -10.18
C ARG A 82 -1.68 3.55 -9.06
N VAL A 83 -2.36 3.92 -7.99
CA VAL A 83 -1.71 4.51 -6.82
C VAL A 83 -1.86 3.57 -5.63
N LEU A 84 -0.74 3.17 -5.07
CA LEU A 84 -0.71 2.43 -3.81
C LEU A 84 -0.89 3.44 -2.68
N ASN A 85 -2.15 3.59 -2.25
CA ASN A 85 -2.59 4.66 -1.36
C ASN A 85 -2.29 4.39 0.11
N SER A 86 -2.43 3.15 0.55
CA SER A 86 -2.16 2.71 1.92
C SER A 86 -1.56 1.32 1.89
N PHE A 87 -0.58 1.08 2.74
CA PHE A 87 0.11 -0.19 2.82
C PHE A 87 0.58 -0.44 4.25
N PHE A 88 0.18 -1.56 4.82
CA PHE A 88 0.47 -1.89 6.20
C PHE A 88 0.80 -3.37 6.37
N VAL A 89 1.86 -3.64 7.08
CA VAL A 89 2.23 -4.98 7.58
C VAL A 89 2.38 -4.91 9.08
N VAL A 90 1.76 -5.84 9.80
CA VAL A 90 1.88 -5.90 11.27
C VAL A 90 3.36 -6.01 11.68
N ARG A 91 3.74 -5.38 12.77
CA ARG A 91 5.15 -5.23 13.16
C ARG A 91 5.90 -6.55 13.27
N SER A 92 5.26 -7.58 13.82
CA SER A 92 5.85 -8.92 13.96
C SER A 92 6.22 -9.59 12.64
N MET A 93 5.62 -9.16 11.53
CA MET A 93 5.84 -9.74 10.20
C MET A 93 6.67 -8.83 9.28
N ARG A 94 7.14 -7.70 9.79
CA ARG A 94 8.07 -6.83 9.06
C ARG A 94 9.44 -7.50 8.97
N ARG A 95 10.19 -7.20 7.91
CA ARG A 95 11.51 -7.78 7.59
C ARG A 95 11.49 -9.29 7.27
N ALA A 96 10.31 -9.92 7.22
CA ALA A 96 10.14 -11.32 6.83
C ALA A 96 9.81 -11.50 5.32
N GLY A 97 9.90 -10.43 4.54
CA GLY A 97 9.61 -10.45 3.10
C GLY A 97 8.11 -10.35 2.75
N VAL A 98 7.22 -10.28 3.74
CA VAL A 98 5.77 -10.20 3.54
C VAL A 98 5.38 -9.00 2.69
N GLY A 99 5.96 -7.83 2.96
CA GLY A 99 5.65 -6.61 2.21
C GLY A 99 5.94 -6.73 0.72
N LEU A 100 7.12 -7.23 0.35
CA LEU A 100 7.50 -7.38 -1.06
C LEU A 100 6.66 -8.46 -1.76
N GLN A 101 6.36 -9.58 -1.09
CA GLN A 101 5.45 -10.60 -1.62
C GLN A 101 4.06 -10.03 -1.90
N ALA A 102 3.52 -9.25 -0.95
CA ALA A 102 2.20 -8.62 -1.11
C ALA A 102 2.16 -7.66 -2.29
N VAL A 103 3.14 -6.76 -2.40
CA VAL A 103 3.23 -5.83 -3.53
C VAL A 103 3.35 -6.59 -4.85
N SER A 104 4.15 -7.68 -4.90
CA SER A 104 4.30 -8.50 -6.12
C SER A 104 2.98 -9.05 -6.62
N VAL A 105 2.12 -9.54 -5.74
CA VAL A 105 0.79 -10.05 -6.11
C VAL A 105 -0.10 -8.93 -6.61
N ILE A 106 -0.16 -7.82 -5.89
CA ILE A 106 -1.02 -6.67 -6.23
C ILE A 106 -0.64 -6.07 -7.58
N VAL A 107 0.66 -5.84 -7.80
CA VAL A 107 1.18 -5.25 -9.03
C VAL A 107 0.96 -6.18 -10.22
N ALA A 108 1.05 -7.49 -10.02
CA ALA A 108 0.80 -8.48 -11.09
C ALA A 108 -0.66 -8.50 -11.56
N GLU A 109 -1.62 -8.14 -10.72
CA GLU A 109 -3.02 -8.00 -11.12
C GLU A 109 -3.29 -6.76 -12.00
N HIS A 110 -2.43 -5.75 -11.91
CA HIS A 110 -2.59 -4.48 -12.60
C HIS A 110 -1.30 -4.07 -13.32
N PRO A 111 -0.92 -4.72 -14.42
CA PRO A 111 0.26 -4.34 -15.19
C PRO A 111 0.16 -2.89 -15.68
N GLY A 112 1.30 -2.23 -15.78
CA GLY A 112 1.40 -0.85 -16.25
C GLY A 112 1.97 0.12 -15.22
N PRO A 113 1.69 1.42 -15.35
CA PRO A 113 2.23 2.44 -14.48
C PRO A 113 1.68 2.39 -13.05
N TRP A 114 2.57 2.58 -12.08
CA TRP A 114 2.29 2.65 -10.65
C TRP A 114 2.92 3.88 -10.02
N GLU A 115 2.24 4.41 -9.04
CA GLU A 115 2.77 5.45 -8.16
C GLU A 115 2.54 5.07 -6.69
N VAL A 116 3.45 5.50 -5.83
CA VAL A 116 3.31 5.40 -4.38
C VAL A 116 3.82 6.67 -3.73
N ALA A 117 3.07 7.17 -2.76
CA ALA A 117 3.43 8.35 -1.98
C ALA A 117 3.76 7.98 -0.54
N PHE A 118 4.75 8.63 0.04
CA PHE A 118 5.12 8.46 1.44
C PHE A 118 5.84 9.71 1.95
N GLN A 119 5.98 9.78 3.27
CA GLN A 119 6.66 10.90 3.91
C GLN A 119 8.17 10.65 4.01
N ASP A 120 8.94 11.67 3.70
CA ASP A 120 10.42 11.61 3.74
C ASP A 120 10.95 11.27 5.14
N ALA A 121 10.24 11.71 6.19
CA ALA A 121 10.56 11.39 7.57
C ALA A 121 10.42 9.89 7.91
N ASN A 122 9.65 9.14 7.12
CA ASN A 122 9.50 7.69 7.28
C ASN A 122 10.62 6.94 6.57
N ALA A 123 11.80 6.88 7.20
CA ALA A 123 13.00 6.27 6.60
C ALA A 123 12.81 4.79 6.22
N VAL A 124 11.95 4.07 6.92
CA VAL A 124 11.62 2.66 6.61
C VAL A 124 10.84 2.58 5.31
N ALA A 125 9.84 3.45 5.13
CA ALA A 125 9.08 3.54 3.88
C ALA A 125 9.96 3.96 2.70
N VAL A 126 10.84 4.95 2.89
CA VAL A 126 11.81 5.39 1.86
C VAL A 126 12.61 4.20 1.33
N ARG A 127 13.23 3.43 2.21
CA ARG A 127 14.04 2.27 1.81
C ARG A 127 13.20 1.17 1.16
N PHE A 128 12.03 0.91 1.71
CA PHE A 128 11.15 -0.14 1.20
C PHE A 128 10.64 0.17 -0.21
N TRP A 129 10.13 1.37 -0.44
CA TRP A 129 9.56 1.74 -1.74
C TRP A 129 10.61 1.91 -2.83
N ARG A 130 11.80 2.38 -2.50
CA ARG A 130 12.94 2.38 -3.44
C ARG A 130 13.33 0.94 -3.83
N ARG A 131 13.34 0.02 -2.88
CA ARG A 131 13.59 -1.40 -3.16
C ARG A 131 12.50 -1.99 -4.05
N VAL A 132 11.24 -1.72 -3.77
CA VAL A 132 10.11 -2.16 -4.61
C VAL A 132 10.27 -1.68 -6.05
N ALA A 133 10.50 -0.39 -6.24
CA ALA A 133 10.68 0.19 -7.58
C ALA A 133 11.84 -0.46 -8.34
N THR A 134 12.96 -0.67 -7.66
CA THR A 134 14.13 -1.35 -8.24
C THR A 134 13.85 -2.81 -8.61
N GLU A 135 13.10 -3.53 -7.77
CA GLU A 135 12.73 -4.92 -8.03
C GLU A 135 11.86 -5.06 -9.28
N PHE A 136 10.93 -4.13 -9.53
CA PHE A 136 10.01 -4.19 -10.67
C PHE A 136 10.49 -3.51 -11.93
N ALA A 137 11.35 -2.50 -11.82
CA ALA A 137 11.75 -1.66 -12.94
C ALA A 137 13.28 -1.48 -13.09
N GLY A 138 14.08 -2.19 -12.31
CA GLY A 138 15.53 -2.02 -12.35
C GLY A 138 15.95 -0.60 -11.99
N SER A 139 16.53 0.11 -12.96
CA SER A 139 16.87 1.53 -12.84
C SER A 139 15.83 2.47 -13.45
N ASP A 140 14.77 1.94 -14.04
CA ASP A 140 13.78 2.71 -14.81
C ASP A 140 12.60 3.11 -13.92
N TRP A 141 12.88 3.86 -12.88
CA TRP A 141 11.89 4.47 -11.99
C TRP A 141 12.32 5.88 -11.61
N SER A 142 11.37 6.69 -11.18
CA SER A 142 11.61 8.08 -10.80
C SER A 142 11.11 8.37 -9.38
N GLU A 143 11.71 9.38 -8.78
CA GLU A 143 11.33 9.90 -7.47
C GLU A 143 11.24 11.42 -7.55
N GLU A 144 10.15 11.95 -7.06
CA GLU A 144 9.93 13.40 -6.99
C GLU A 144 9.21 13.78 -5.71
N ARG A 145 9.27 15.06 -5.36
CA ARG A 145 8.52 15.62 -4.24
C ARG A 145 7.37 16.45 -4.77
N ARG A 146 6.17 16.16 -4.27
CA ARG A 146 4.94 16.88 -4.62
C ARG A 146 4.33 17.49 -3.37
N GLY A 147 4.01 18.78 -3.42
CA GLY A 147 3.27 19.46 -2.34
C GLY A 147 1.90 18.82 -2.12
N ILE A 148 1.45 18.80 -0.86
CA ILE A 148 0.15 18.24 -0.49
C ILE A 148 -0.92 19.26 -0.83
N PRO A 149 -1.92 18.93 -1.68
CA PRO A 149 -2.98 19.84 -2.05
C PRO A 149 -3.70 20.43 -0.84
N GLY A 150 -3.84 21.76 -0.79
CA GLY A 150 -4.50 22.47 0.31
C GLY A 150 -3.72 22.54 1.63
N LYS A 151 -2.47 22.09 1.66
CA LYS A 151 -1.62 22.08 2.86
C LYS A 151 -0.21 22.58 2.54
N PRO A 152 -0.04 23.86 2.17
CA PRO A 152 1.24 24.42 1.73
C PRO A 152 2.31 24.45 2.85
N ASP A 153 1.89 24.43 4.10
CA ASP A 153 2.79 24.48 5.26
C ASP A 153 3.36 23.12 5.66
N LEU A 154 2.86 22.03 5.08
CA LEU A 154 3.38 20.70 5.33
C LEU A 154 4.51 20.35 4.34
N PRO A 155 5.51 19.56 4.79
CA PRO A 155 6.52 19.05 3.88
C PRO A 155 5.86 18.28 2.73
N PRO A 156 6.42 18.37 1.49
CA PRO A 156 5.90 17.62 0.36
C PRO A 156 6.05 16.12 0.57
N ASP A 157 5.12 15.35 0.02
CA ASP A 157 5.26 13.90 -0.07
C ASP A 157 6.30 13.51 -1.12
N VAL A 158 7.00 12.42 -0.85
CA VAL A 158 7.84 11.75 -1.85
C VAL A 158 6.96 10.82 -2.68
N TRP A 159 7.07 10.95 -4.01
CA TRP A 159 6.37 10.10 -4.96
C TRP A 159 7.38 9.28 -5.76
N ILE A 160 7.22 7.97 -5.73
CA ILE A 160 7.95 7.04 -6.60
C ILE A 160 7.00 6.57 -7.71
N SER A 161 7.49 6.61 -8.95
CA SER A 161 6.78 6.14 -10.13
C SER A 161 7.59 5.06 -10.83
N PHE A 162 6.95 3.96 -11.18
CA PHE A 162 7.54 2.85 -11.92
C PHE A 162 6.50 2.16 -12.81
N THR A 163 6.94 1.41 -13.79
CA THR A 163 6.07 0.61 -14.65
C THR A 163 6.32 -0.86 -14.41
N ALA A 164 5.26 -1.59 -14.04
CA ALA A 164 5.32 -3.04 -13.90
C ALA A 164 5.06 -3.70 -15.25
N ALA A 165 6.02 -4.50 -15.72
CA ALA A 165 5.88 -5.28 -16.92
C ALA A 165 4.79 -6.36 -16.77
N ARG A 166 4.08 -6.68 -17.86
CA ARG A 166 3.27 -7.90 -17.91
C ARG A 166 4.20 -9.09 -17.74
N ARG A 167 3.86 -10.04 -16.88
CA ARG A 167 4.54 -11.33 -16.89
C ARG A 167 4.34 -11.93 -18.27
N HIS A 168 5.42 -12.07 -19.05
CA HIS A 168 5.42 -12.94 -20.19
C HIS A 168 5.19 -14.35 -19.65
N ASP A 169 4.10 -14.97 -20.09
CA ASP A 169 3.84 -16.39 -19.90
C ASP A 169 4.93 -17.13 -20.70
N THR A 170 6.05 -17.43 -20.06
CA THR A 170 7.05 -18.33 -20.61
C THR A 170 6.49 -19.73 -20.49
N ARG A 171 5.59 -20.10 -21.39
CA ARG A 171 5.35 -21.51 -21.68
C ARG A 171 6.62 -22.04 -22.32
N PRO A 172 7.27 -23.05 -21.74
CA PRO A 172 8.26 -23.81 -22.47
C PRO A 172 7.54 -24.59 -23.57
N GLY A 173 7.98 -24.36 -24.81
CA GLY A 173 7.62 -25.17 -25.96
C GLY A 173 8.20 -26.57 -25.85
#